data_a466d91f13a48d2d55069ec9d248a9a6
#
_entry.id   a466d91f13a48d2d55069ec9d248a9a6
#
_cell.length_a   1.000
_cell.length_b   1.000
_cell.length_c   1.000
_cell.angle_alpha   90.00
_cell.angle_beta   90.00
_cell.angle_gamma   90.00
#
_symmetry.space_group_name_H-M   'P 1'
#
loop_
_entity.id
_entity.type
_entity.pdbx_description
1 polymer ?
#
loop_
_entity_poly.entity_id
_entity_poly.type
_entity_poly.pdbx_seq_one_letter_code
_entity_poly.pdbx_strand_id
1 'polypeptide(L)'
;MTKNVRKKLATKLLYLANTNKQGFSFSACIELKGKLYFAVNKVTSKNDPTAHAEIQAIRLACKREKKYELKRAKIYCSGEPCPMCLTGIAWAGIKEIYYVNPYYMATKNNRYYDRPSEKVNQFLKLKRKLIRIKR
;
A
#
# COMPACT_ATOMS: atom_id res chain seq x y z
N MET A 1 10.35 10.74 -9.71
CA MET A 1 9.21 11.51 -9.17
C MET A 1 9.71 12.54 -8.17
N THR A 2 9.32 13.79 -8.33
CA THR A 2 9.74 14.88 -7.46
C THR A 2 9.01 14.83 -6.11
N LYS A 3 9.55 15.54 -5.12
CA LYS A 3 8.92 15.68 -3.80
C LYS A 3 7.51 16.26 -3.88
N ASN A 4 7.30 17.26 -4.75
CA ASN A 4 5.99 17.89 -4.93
C ASN A 4 4.97 16.92 -5.56
N VAL A 5 5.39 16.12 -6.51
CA VAL A 5 4.52 15.10 -7.13
C VAL A 5 4.14 14.03 -6.11
N ARG A 6 5.08 13.61 -5.24
CA ARG A 6 4.76 12.67 -4.15
C ARG A 6 3.75 13.25 -3.16
N LYS A 7 3.85 14.53 -2.83
CA LYS A 7 2.87 15.20 -1.96
C LYS A 7 1.48 15.22 -2.58
N LYS A 8 1.38 15.51 -3.87
CA LYS A 8 0.11 15.46 -4.60
C LYS A 8 -0.45 14.05 -4.63
N LEU A 9 0.39 13.07 -4.84
CA LEU A 9 0.00 11.66 -4.82
C LEU A 9 -0.50 11.26 -3.43
N ALA A 10 0.20 11.69 -2.37
CA ALA A 10 -0.24 11.45 -0.99
C ALA A 10 -1.64 12.03 -0.73
N THR A 11 -1.91 13.25 -1.20
CA THR A 11 -3.22 13.87 -1.07
C THR A 11 -4.29 13.05 -1.78
N LYS A 12 -4.03 12.56 -2.98
CA LYS A 12 -4.95 11.71 -3.73
C LYS A 12 -5.19 10.38 -3.01
N LEU A 13 -4.14 9.77 -2.48
CA LEU A 13 -4.27 8.52 -1.73
C LEU A 13 -5.15 8.68 -0.48
N LEU A 14 -4.97 9.77 0.27
CA LEU A 14 -5.80 10.06 1.43
C LEU A 14 -7.26 10.32 1.04
N TYR A 15 -7.48 11.02 -0.05
CA TYR A 15 -8.83 11.24 -0.57
C TYR A 15 -9.51 9.91 -0.92
N LEU A 16 -8.83 9.04 -1.66
CA LEU A 16 -9.36 7.73 -2.04
C LEU A 16 -9.62 6.85 -0.81
N ALA A 17 -8.73 6.88 0.17
CA ALA A 17 -8.90 6.13 1.41
C ALA A 17 -10.12 6.62 2.19
N ASN A 18 -10.24 7.95 2.37
CA ASN A 18 -11.30 8.55 3.17
C ASN A 18 -12.69 8.47 2.52
N THR A 19 -12.75 8.38 1.20
CA THR A 19 -14.01 8.25 0.45
C THR A 19 -14.34 6.83 0.04
N ASN A 20 -13.50 5.86 0.42
CA ASN A 20 -13.70 4.47 0.05
C ASN A 20 -14.97 3.89 0.69
N LYS A 21 -15.86 3.35 -0.14
CA LYS A 21 -17.09 2.66 0.29
C LYS A 21 -17.07 1.16 0.04
N GLN A 22 -15.94 0.64 -0.47
CA GLN A 22 -15.79 -0.79 -0.81
C GLN A 22 -15.12 -1.59 0.31
N GLY A 23 -14.61 -0.92 1.32
CA GLY A 23 -13.90 -1.54 2.42
C GLY A 23 -13.38 -0.49 3.40
N PHE A 24 -12.31 -0.82 4.09
CA PHE A 24 -11.70 0.09 5.06
C PHE A 24 -11.00 1.27 4.40
N SER A 25 -10.67 2.29 5.18
CA SER A 25 -10.14 3.57 4.70
C SER A 25 -8.66 3.49 4.34
N PHE A 26 -8.34 2.69 3.32
CA PHE A 26 -6.98 2.52 2.80
C PHE A 26 -6.97 2.54 1.28
N SER A 27 -5.91 3.11 0.75
CA SER A 27 -5.64 3.14 -0.69
C SER A 27 -4.15 2.89 -0.95
N ALA A 28 -3.85 2.50 -2.17
CA ALA A 28 -2.48 2.30 -2.61
C ALA A 28 -2.35 2.63 -4.10
N CYS A 29 -1.12 2.92 -4.53
CA CYS A 29 -0.81 3.16 -5.92
C CYS A 29 0.53 2.54 -6.25
N ILE A 30 0.57 1.78 -7.34
CA ILE A 30 1.83 1.29 -7.90
C ILE A 30 2.21 2.17 -9.09
N GLU A 31 3.43 2.66 -9.06
CA GLU A 31 4.04 3.38 -10.19
C GLU A 31 5.03 2.46 -10.88
N LEU A 32 4.86 2.29 -12.17
CA LEU A 32 5.75 1.50 -13.01
C LEU A 32 5.88 2.16 -14.38
N LYS A 33 7.09 2.58 -14.71
CA LYS A 33 7.40 3.22 -16.00
C LYS A 33 6.47 4.41 -16.32
N GLY A 34 6.17 5.22 -15.31
CA GLY A 34 5.30 6.39 -15.45
C GLY A 34 3.80 6.09 -15.41
N LYS A 35 3.40 4.82 -15.37
CA LYS A 35 1.99 4.43 -15.21
C LYS A 35 1.65 4.31 -13.74
N LEU A 36 0.44 4.72 -13.38
CA LEU A 36 -0.07 4.70 -12.01
C LEU A 36 -1.26 3.76 -11.92
N TYR A 37 -1.19 2.81 -11.01
CA TYR A 37 -2.24 1.83 -10.75
C TYR A 37 -2.79 2.04 -9.34
N PHE A 38 -3.95 2.69 -9.26
CA PHE A 38 -4.61 2.98 -7.98
C PHE A 38 -5.56 1.86 -7.58
N ALA A 39 -5.60 1.58 -6.29
CA ALA A 39 -6.54 0.63 -5.72
C ALA A 39 -6.95 1.05 -4.31
N VAL A 40 -8.08 0.54 -3.87
CA VAL A 40 -8.60 0.76 -2.51
C VAL A 40 -8.84 -0.57 -1.83
N ASN A 41 -8.97 -0.54 -0.50
CA ASN A 41 -9.33 -1.71 0.28
C ASN A 41 -10.71 -2.22 -0.13
N LYS A 42 -10.83 -3.53 -0.39
CA LYS A 42 -12.08 -4.18 -0.81
C LYS A 42 -12.45 -5.36 0.08
N VAL A 43 -11.97 -5.38 1.32
CA VAL A 43 -12.21 -6.50 2.24
C VAL A 43 -13.70 -6.78 2.40
N THR A 44 -14.51 -5.77 2.65
CA THR A 44 -15.93 -5.97 2.90
C THR A 44 -16.72 -6.23 1.62
N SER A 45 -16.44 -5.53 0.54
CA SER A 45 -17.17 -5.72 -0.73
C SER A 45 -16.88 -7.06 -1.39
N LYS A 46 -15.67 -7.61 -1.21
CA LYS A 46 -15.29 -8.92 -1.76
C LYS A 46 -15.42 -10.07 -0.78
N ASN A 47 -15.76 -9.80 0.49
CA ASN A 47 -15.71 -10.82 1.54
C ASN A 47 -14.36 -11.55 1.55
N ASP A 48 -13.27 -10.78 1.45
CA ASP A 48 -11.91 -11.30 1.35
C ASP A 48 -11.01 -10.57 2.35
N PRO A 49 -10.56 -11.23 3.43
CA PRO A 49 -9.74 -10.56 4.45
C PRO A 49 -8.37 -10.12 3.93
N THR A 50 -7.94 -10.66 2.79
CA THR A 50 -6.65 -10.30 2.18
C THR A 50 -6.76 -9.15 1.16
N ALA A 51 -7.96 -8.66 0.87
CA ALA A 51 -8.19 -7.63 -0.14
C ALA A 51 -7.80 -6.23 0.35
N HIS A 52 -6.64 -6.10 0.98
CA HIS A 52 -6.05 -4.82 1.35
C HIS A 52 -5.72 -4.01 0.10
N ALA A 53 -5.66 -2.69 0.23
CA ALA A 53 -5.41 -1.80 -0.90
C ALA A 53 -4.11 -2.13 -1.63
N GLU A 54 -3.05 -2.45 -0.88
CA GLU A 54 -1.75 -2.80 -1.44
C GLU A 54 -1.83 -4.08 -2.27
N ILE A 55 -2.55 -5.09 -1.76
CA ILE A 55 -2.75 -6.36 -2.49
C ILE A 55 -3.58 -6.11 -3.74
N GLN A 56 -4.62 -5.27 -3.65
CA GLN A 56 -5.43 -4.92 -4.82
C GLN A 56 -4.62 -4.17 -5.87
N ALA A 57 -3.72 -3.28 -5.45
CA ALA A 57 -2.84 -2.55 -6.37
C ALA A 57 -1.86 -3.49 -7.08
N ILE A 58 -1.28 -4.46 -6.36
CA ILE A 58 -0.41 -5.48 -6.94
C ILE A 58 -1.16 -6.30 -7.98
N ARG A 59 -2.36 -6.77 -7.65
CA ARG A 59 -3.20 -7.55 -8.57
C ARG A 59 -3.53 -6.77 -9.83
N LEU A 60 -3.91 -5.51 -9.67
CA LEU A 60 -4.25 -4.63 -10.80
C LEU A 60 -3.03 -4.42 -11.70
N ALA A 61 -1.90 -4.05 -11.13
CA ALA A 61 -0.67 -3.78 -11.90
C ALA A 61 -0.19 -5.06 -12.62
N CYS A 62 -0.14 -6.20 -11.92
CA CYS A 62 0.26 -7.47 -12.51
C CYS A 62 -0.66 -7.87 -13.68
N LYS A 63 -1.96 -7.71 -13.50
CA LYS A 63 -2.94 -8.02 -14.55
C LYS A 63 -2.75 -7.13 -15.78
N ARG A 64 -2.58 -5.82 -15.58
CA ARG A 64 -2.41 -4.85 -16.67
C ARG A 64 -1.08 -4.99 -17.37
N GLU A 65 -0.01 -5.24 -16.63
CA GLU A 65 1.34 -5.44 -17.18
C GLU A 65 1.57 -6.86 -17.69
N LYS A 66 0.65 -7.79 -17.42
CA LYS A 66 0.73 -9.22 -17.79
C LYS A 66 2.00 -9.87 -17.24
N LYS A 67 2.32 -9.58 -15.98
CA LYS A 67 3.51 -10.09 -15.28
C LYS A 67 3.15 -10.43 -13.85
N TYR A 68 3.86 -11.40 -13.25
CA TYR A 68 3.74 -11.70 -11.83
C TYR A 68 4.81 -11.00 -10.99
N GLU A 69 5.80 -10.37 -11.60
CA GLU A 69 6.82 -9.58 -10.95
C GLU A 69 6.77 -8.12 -11.42
N LEU A 70 6.93 -7.21 -10.47
CA LEU A 70 6.89 -5.76 -10.72
C LEU A 70 8.23 -5.15 -10.32
N LYS A 71 9.31 -5.71 -10.86
CA LYS A 71 10.66 -5.17 -10.64
C LYS A 71 10.71 -3.73 -11.17
N ARG A 72 11.38 -2.85 -10.44
CA ARG A 72 11.49 -1.41 -10.71
C ARG A 72 10.20 -0.61 -10.42
N ALA A 73 9.13 -1.25 -9.99
CA ALA A 73 7.95 -0.54 -9.51
C ALA A 73 8.21 0.08 -8.14
N LYS A 74 7.44 1.09 -7.82
CA LYS A 74 7.35 1.67 -6.48
C LYS A 74 5.91 1.60 -6.03
N ILE A 75 5.69 1.40 -4.74
CA ILE A 75 4.34 1.41 -4.19
C ILE A 75 4.17 2.56 -3.20
N TYR A 76 3.05 3.23 -3.30
CA TYR A 76 2.66 4.35 -2.45
C TYR A 76 1.39 3.97 -1.73
N CYS A 77 1.38 4.10 -0.41
CA CYS A 77 0.29 3.63 0.45
C CYS A 77 -0.25 4.77 1.31
N SER A 78 -1.55 4.82 1.50
CA SER A 78 -2.16 5.79 2.44
C SER A 78 -1.75 5.51 3.87
N GLY A 79 -1.59 4.24 4.23
CA GLY A 79 -1.08 3.81 5.53
C GLY A 79 0.13 2.90 5.38
N GLU A 80 0.97 2.85 6.41
CA GLU A 80 2.13 1.96 6.44
C GLU A 80 1.65 0.51 6.27
N PRO A 81 2.22 -0.26 5.33
CA PRO A 81 1.74 -1.62 5.06
C PRO A 81 1.89 -2.56 6.26
N CYS A 82 0.90 -3.42 6.44
CA CYS A 82 0.95 -4.50 7.42
C CYS A 82 1.91 -5.61 6.96
N PRO A 83 2.27 -6.58 7.83
CA PRO A 83 3.16 -7.66 7.45
C PRO A 83 2.70 -8.51 6.26
N MET A 84 1.40 -8.77 6.14
CA MET A 84 0.85 -9.48 4.98
C MET A 84 1.17 -8.70 3.68
N CYS A 85 0.89 -7.40 3.68
CA CYS A 85 1.15 -6.55 2.51
C CYS A 85 2.63 -6.39 2.24
N LEU A 86 3.47 -6.23 3.28
CA LEU A 86 4.93 -6.18 3.10
C LEU A 86 5.46 -7.45 2.45
N THR A 87 4.95 -8.61 2.86
CA THR A 87 5.31 -9.90 2.27
C THR A 87 4.85 -9.98 0.81
N GLY A 88 3.62 -9.57 0.53
CA GLY A 88 3.09 -9.53 -0.84
C GLY A 88 3.89 -8.59 -1.74
N ILE A 89 4.25 -7.42 -1.23
CA ILE A 89 5.09 -6.45 -1.94
C ILE A 89 6.47 -7.05 -2.24
N ALA A 90 7.04 -7.80 -1.29
CA ALA A 90 8.29 -8.52 -1.48
C ALA A 90 8.18 -9.59 -2.57
N TRP A 91 7.10 -10.37 -2.56
CA TRP A 91 6.84 -11.37 -3.60
C TRP A 91 6.72 -10.75 -4.98
N ALA A 92 6.15 -9.55 -5.08
CA ALA A 92 6.07 -8.81 -6.33
C ALA A 92 7.41 -8.23 -6.79
N GLY A 93 8.44 -8.26 -5.94
CA GLY A 93 9.76 -7.73 -6.27
C GLY A 93 9.90 -6.21 -6.10
N ILE A 94 8.92 -5.56 -5.49
CA ILE A 94 8.94 -4.12 -5.24
C ILE A 94 9.84 -3.82 -4.05
N LYS A 95 10.81 -2.94 -4.21
CA LYS A 95 11.81 -2.61 -3.17
C LYS A 95 11.58 -1.28 -2.49
N GLU A 96 10.96 -0.32 -3.16
CA GLU A 96 10.68 1.00 -2.60
C GLU A 96 9.21 1.13 -2.22
N ILE A 97 8.98 1.45 -0.97
CA ILE A 97 7.64 1.57 -0.37
C ILE A 97 7.52 2.94 0.27
N TYR A 98 6.55 3.71 -0.20
CA TYR A 98 6.22 5.01 0.37
C TYR A 98 4.89 4.91 1.10
N TYR A 99 4.75 5.61 2.22
CA TYR A 99 3.50 5.62 2.97
C TYR A 99 3.27 7.01 3.61
N VAL A 100 2.01 7.33 3.84
CA VAL A 100 1.62 8.62 4.41
C VAL A 100 1.49 8.49 5.93
N ASN A 101 0.54 7.69 6.40
CA ASN A 101 0.29 7.52 7.83
C ASN A 101 1.08 6.32 8.38
N PRO A 102 1.88 6.52 9.45
CA PRO A 102 2.56 5.40 10.11
C PRO A 102 1.57 4.36 10.62
N TYR A 103 2.04 3.14 10.81
CA TYR A 103 1.21 2.01 11.21
C TYR A 103 0.37 2.28 12.46
N TYR A 104 0.95 2.91 13.49
CA TYR A 104 0.22 3.22 14.71
C TYR A 104 -0.95 4.18 14.48
N MET A 105 -0.85 5.08 13.52
CA MET A 105 -1.95 5.99 13.15
C MET A 105 -2.98 5.31 12.26
N ALA A 106 -2.52 4.47 11.34
CA ALA A 106 -3.39 3.75 10.43
C ALA A 106 -4.29 2.75 11.16
N THR A 107 -3.79 2.16 12.25
CA THR A 107 -4.54 1.16 13.02
C THR A 107 -5.37 1.73 14.16
N LYS A 108 -5.12 2.97 14.57
CA LYS A 108 -5.76 3.60 15.73
C LYS A 108 -7.29 3.58 15.68
N ASN A 109 -7.86 3.82 14.50
CA ASN A 109 -9.30 3.92 14.28
C ASN A 109 -9.85 2.74 13.48
N ASN A 110 -9.07 1.70 13.28
CA ASN A 110 -9.44 0.59 12.42
C ASN A 110 -9.27 -0.74 13.17
N ARG A 111 -10.36 -1.23 13.76
CA ARG A 111 -10.38 -2.46 14.56
C ARG A 111 -10.05 -3.71 13.76
N TYR A 112 -10.11 -3.64 12.45
CA TYR A 112 -9.80 -4.76 11.57
C TYR A 112 -8.31 -5.11 11.57
N TYR A 113 -7.46 -4.16 11.89
CA TYR A 113 -6.03 -4.37 11.90
C TYR A 113 -5.58 -4.93 13.24
N ASP A 114 -5.43 -6.25 13.33
CA ASP A 114 -4.66 -6.84 14.41
C ASP A 114 -3.21 -6.37 14.25
N ARG A 115 -2.68 -5.78 15.31
CA ARG A 115 -1.30 -5.34 15.31
C ARG A 115 -0.39 -6.55 15.23
N PRO A 116 0.34 -6.74 14.15
CA PRO A 116 1.38 -7.75 14.13
C PRO A 116 2.44 -7.43 15.16
N SER A 117 3.14 -8.43 15.64
CA SER A 117 4.21 -8.19 16.59
C SER A 117 5.23 -7.24 15.96
N GLU A 118 5.70 -6.29 16.75
CA GLU A 118 6.69 -5.30 16.34
C GLU A 118 7.93 -5.96 15.71
N LYS A 119 8.33 -7.12 16.24
CA LYS A 119 9.47 -7.91 15.75
C LYS A 119 9.28 -8.37 14.30
N VAL A 120 8.10 -8.88 13.95
CA VAL A 120 7.80 -9.32 12.59
C VAL A 120 7.85 -8.12 11.65
N ASN A 121 7.28 -7.01 12.07
CA ASN A 121 7.26 -5.78 11.29
C ASN A 121 8.69 -5.26 11.04
N GLN A 122 9.53 -5.23 12.07
CA GLN A 122 10.93 -4.82 11.96
C GLN A 122 11.71 -5.74 11.02
N PHE A 123 11.52 -7.06 11.14
CA PHE A 123 12.17 -8.02 10.25
C PHE A 123 11.83 -7.78 8.79
N LEU A 124 10.56 -7.54 8.50
CA LEU A 124 10.11 -7.28 7.12
C LEU A 124 10.63 -5.92 6.59
N LYS A 125 10.74 -4.91 7.45
CA LYS A 125 11.29 -3.59 7.10
C LYS A 125 12.76 -3.65 6.74
N LEU A 126 13.55 -4.50 7.39
CA LEU A 126 14.98 -4.66 7.11
C LEU A 126 15.27 -5.08 5.67
N LYS A 127 14.32 -5.73 5.03
CA LYS A 127 14.45 -6.21 3.64
C LYS A 127 13.97 -5.22 2.61
N ARG A 128 13.41 -4.09 3.02
CA ARG A 128 12.76 -3.12 2.13
C ARG A 128 13.06 -1.70 2.58
N LYS A 129 13.13 -0.81 1.60
CA LYS A 129 13.25 0.62 1.87
C LYS A 129 11.85 1.20 2.07
N LEU A 130 11.54 1.58 3.30
CA LEU A 130 10.29 2.24 3.66
C LEU A 130 10.52 3.73 3.87
N ILE A 131 9.75 4.54 3.17
CA ILE A 131 9.90 6.00 3.20
C ILE A 131 8.55 6.62 3.53
N ARG A 132 8.52 7.39 4.62
CA ARG A 132 7.33 8.16 4.97
C ARG A 132 7.26 9.42 4.11
N ILE A 133 6.10 9.67 3.54
CA ILE A 133 5.82 10.92 2.85
C ILE A 133 5.32 11.92 3.89
N LYS A 134 6.13 12.93 4.18
CA LYS A 134 5.73 14.02 5.07
C LYS A 134 4.95 15.04 4.24
N ARG A 135 3.84 15.48 4.79
CA ARG A 135 2.96 16.47 4.17
C ARG A 135 3.27 17.85 4.68
#